data_860e0d05a639c5f461cb6256a69138cc
#
_entry.id   860e0d05a639c5f461cb6256a69138cc
#
_cell.length_a   1.000
_cell.length_b   1.000
_cell.length_c   1.000
_cell.angle_alpha   90.00
_cell.angle_beta   90.00
_cell.angle_gamma   90.00
#
_symmetry.space_group_name_H-M   'P 1'
#
loop_
_entity.id
_entity.type
_entity.pdbx_description
1 polymer ?
#
loop_
_entity_poly.entity_id
_entity_poly.type
_entity_poly.pdbx_seq_one_letter_code
_entity_poly.pdbx_strand_id
1 'polypeptide(L)'
;NIVPWQQIAQANNLQLQVMPVDNNGVLKLTESLQLMTSNTAMVALGHVSNALGNINPIKAIINKAKELGALTLIDGTQAVSHLAVNVQQLDCDFYVFSGHKMFGPTGIGVLYGKYDLLEQLPPYQLGGEMIKHVSFTQTTFQPPPLKFEAGTPNIAGVLGIAVASEFIQEHRATLLELEHNLYQQLLDTLSAIPQVKLWGDRVNSICVLSFTLKGVNHYDLAVLLDKRNIAVRVGHHCAMPLMNELGIDGTIRVSLAPYNNNADIQTFRSALVECISLLSEPTAQTATVDILLDEKKALLCPIAESIKQAKSWDQTYRQMMLAGKSLARLQDHYKTQESAVTGCESEVWIRCLVDKGLVVLEGDSPSKIIRGLLAVLFEALSGKTAKQVLVFNLVDYLETLNLGKHLSQSRGNGLSAVMEKVIEYCQLQSANKES
;
A
#
# COMPACT_ATOMS: atom_id res chain seq x y z
N ASN A 1 1.50 -12.72 -1.20
CA ASN A 1 0.93 -13.82 -1.99
C ASN A 1 0.10 -14.83 -1.16
N ILE A 2 -0.46 -14.46 0.01
CA ILE A 2 -1.22 -15.40 0.88
C ILE A 2 -2.54 -15.87 0.24
N VAL A 3 -3.19 -15.03 -0.59
CA VAL A 3 -4.54 -15.29 -1.13
C VAL A 3 -4.63 -16.60 -1.95
N PRO A 4 -3.70 -16.92 -2.88
CA PRO A 4 -3.71 -18.19 -3.58
C PRO A 4 -3.65 -19.39 -2.62
N TRP A 5 -2.86 -19.31 -1.56
CA TRP A 5 -2.73 -20.37 -0.56
C TRP A 5 -4.00 -20.54 0.26
N GLN A 6 -4.69 -19.46 0.60
CA GLN A 6 -6.00 -19.53 1.27
C GLN A 6 -7.02 -20.26 0.40
N GLN A 7 -7.08 -19.95 -0.90
CA GLN A 7 -8.02 -20.58 -1.83
C GLN A 7 -7.69 -22.09 -2.02
N ILE A 8 -6.41 -22.42 -2.22
CA ILE A 8 -5.98 -23.83 -2.37
C ILE A 8 -6.22 -24.61 -1.09
N ALA A 9 -5.92 -24.05 0.08
CA ALA A 9 -6.14 -24.70 1.36
C ALA A 9 -7.63 -24.98 1.58
N GLN A 10 -8.49 -24.00 1.31
CA GLN A 10 -9.94 -24.17 1.42
C GLN A 10 -10.47 -25.24 0.46
N ALA A 11 -10.04 -25.22 -0.80
CA ALA A 11 -10.50 -26.18 -1.82
C ALA A 11 -10.08 -27.62 -1.54
N ASN A 12 -8.98 -27.83 -0.81
CA ASN A 12 -8.42 -29.15 -0.52
C ASN A 12 -8.52 -29.54 0.96
N ASN A 13 -9.30 -28.83 1.77
CA ASN A 13 -9.43 -29.05 3.21
C ASN A 13 -8.09 -29.09 3.96
N LEU A 14 -7.15 -28.23 3.55
CA LEU A 14 -5.85 -28.07 4.19
C LEU A 14 -5.90 -26.92 5.20
N GLN A 15 -5.07 -27.02 6.24
CA GLN A 15 -4.90 -25.95 7.22
C GLN A 15 -3.73 -25.05 6.81
N LEU A 16 -3.99 -23.74 6.74
CA LEU A 16 -2.97 -22.73 6.56
C LEU A 16 -2.44 -22.29 7.93
N GLN A 17 -1.12 -22.42 8.13
CA GLN A 17 -0.41 -21.92 9.31
C GLN A 17 0.48 -20.76 8.91
N VAL A 18 0.53 -19.71 9.75
CA VAL A 18 1.31 -18.52 9.49
C VAL A 18 2.55 -18.51 10.39
N MET A 19 3.72 -18.34 9.80
CA MET A 19 4.97 -18.21 10.55
C MET A 19 4.97 -16.89 11.32
N PRO A 20 5.27 -16.88 12.63
CA PRO A 20 5.18 -15.69 13.46
C PRO A 20 6.32 -14.70 13.18
N VAL A 21 6.04 -13.43 13.41
CA VAL A 21 7.01 -12.35 13.41
C VAL A 21 7.14 -11.72 14.80
N ASP A 22 8.24 -11.02 15.03
CA ASP A 22 8.41 -10.22 16.25
C ASP A 22 7.71 -8.85 16.15
N ASN A 23 7.85 -8.03 17.19
CA ASN A 23 7.25 -6.69 17.27
C ASN A 23 7.81 -5.68 16.25
N ASN A 24 8.83 -6.05 15.49
CA ASN A 24 9.39 -5.25 14.39
C ASN A 24 9.06 -5.84 13.01
N GLY A 25 8.37 -6.99 12.95
CA GLY A 25 8.02 -7.68 11.71
C GLY A 25 9.15 -8.57 11.17
N VAL A 26 10.11 -8.96 12.01
CA VAL A 26 11.16 -9.91 11.66
C VAL A 26 10.69 -11.33 11.96
N LEU A 27 10.92 -12.26 11.04
CA LEU A 27 10.51 -13.66 11.17
C LEU A 27 11.17 -14.31 12.40
N LYS A 28 10.38 -14.90 13.27
CA LYS A 28 10.85 -15.69 14.42
C LYS A 28 11.25 -17.09 13.97
N LEU A 29 12.51 -17.26 13.61
CA LEU A 29 13.00 -18.51 13.00
C LEU A 29 12.72 -19.73 13.84
N THR A 30 13.07 -19.73 15.12
CA THR A 30 12.92 -20.89 16.02
C THR A 30 11.46 -21.33 16.10
N GLU A 31 10.55 -20.40 16.33
CA GLU A 31 9.10 -20.66 16.39
C GLU A 31 8.58 -21.17 15.03
N SER A 32 9.05 -20.56 13.92
CA SER A 32 8.69 -20.98 12.56
C SER A 32 9.13 -22.42 12.26
N LEU A 33 10.33 -22.82 12.70
CA LEU A 33 10.81 -24.18 12.53
C LEU A 33 9.99 -25.21 13.36
N GLN A 34 9.52 -24.80 14.54
CA GLN A 34 8.69 -25.64 15.42
C GLN A 34 7.26 -25.84 14.87
N LEU A 35 6.73 -24.91 14.09
CA LEU A 35 5.42 -25.05 13.45
C LEU A 35 5.40 -26.15 12.39
N MET A 36 6.53 -26.48 11.78
CA MET A 36 6.63 -27.50 10.75
C MET A 36 6.65 -28.88 11.36
N THR A 37 5.79 -29.76 10.84
CA THR A 37 5.63 -31.15 11.31
C THR A 37 5.66 -32.12 10.12
N SER A 38 5.64 -33.41 10.37
CA SER A 38 5.51 -34.46 9.32
C SER A 38 4.20 -34.35 8.51
N ASN A 39 3.23 -33.56 8.98
CA ASN A 39 1.99 -33.27 8.25
C ASN A 39 2.08 -31.99 7.38
N THR A 40 3.21 -31.30 7.39
CA THR A 40 3.41 -30.12 6.56
C THR A 40 3.59 -30.56 5.11
N ALA A 41 2.63 -30.22 4.27
CA ALA A 41 2.71 -30.56 2.84
C ALA A 41 3.60 -29.59 2.06
N MET A 42 3.56 -28.30 2.38
CA MET A 42 4.29 -27.26 1.66
C MET A 42 4.61 -26.07 2.56
N VAL A 43 5.76 -25.44 2.30
CA VAL A 43 6.20 -24.18 2.91
C VAL A 43 6.37 -23.14 1.82
N ALA A 44 5.61 -22.05 1.90
CA ALA A 44 5.69 -20.93 0.96
C ALA A 44 6.03 -19.63 1.70
N LEU A 45 7.15 -18.97 1.32
CA LEU A 45 7.55 -17.70 1.95
C LEU A 45 8.34 -16.81 1.00
N GLY A 46 8.36 -15.51 1.31
CA GLY A 46 9.23 -14.54 0.61
C GLY A 46 10.68 -14.69 1.02
N HIS A 47 11.61 -14.63 0.06
CA HIS A 47 13.05 -14.52 0.36
C HIS A 47 13.37 -13.18 1.03
N VAL A 48 12.74 -12.11 0.54
CA VAL A 48 12.86 -10.75 1.08
C VAL A 48 11.47 -10.15 1.24
N SER A 49 11.24 -9.47 2.36
CA SER A 49 9.99 -8.76 2.60
C SER A 49 9.86 -7.55 1.70
N ASN A 50 8.78 -7.49 0.93
CA ASN A 50 8.45 -6.33 0.10
C ASN A 50 8.00 -5.11 0.91
N ALA A 51 7.56 -5.31 2.14
CA ALA A 51 7.11 -4.25 3.03
C ALA A 51 8.24 -3.66 3.87
N LEU A 52 9.12 -4.49 4.41
CA LEU A 52 10.11 -4.09 5.42
C LEU A 52 11.56 -4.20 4.95
N GLY A 53 11.81 -4.88 3.82
CA GLY A 53 13.17 -5.11 3.31
C GLY A 53 13.91 -6.29 3.96
N ASN A 54 13.36 -6.91 5.01
CA ASN A 54 14.01 -8.02 5.74
C ASN A 54 14.40 -9.17 4.81
N ILE A 55 15.60 -9.66 4.93
CA ILE A 55 16.07 -10.90 4.29
C ILE A 55 15.73 -12.06 5.22
N ASN A 56 14.82 -12.94 4.78
CA ASN A 56 14.39 -14.08 5.58
C ASN A 56 15.44 -15.22 5.53
N PRO A 57 15.60 -15.98 6.62
CA PRO A 57 16.57 -17.07 6.73
C PRO A 57 16.07 -18.34 6.01
N ILE A 58 15.78 -18.23 4.69
CA ILE A 58 15.11 -19.25 3.90
C ILE A 58 15.87 -20.59 3.87
N LYS A 59 17.21 -20.57 3.93
CA LYS A 59 18.00 -21.80 3.87
C LYS A 59 17.72 -22.74 5.05
N ALA A 60 17.60 -22.20 6.26
CA ALA A 60 17.24 -22.98 7.44
C ALA A 60 15.82 -23.57 7.33
N ILE A 61 14.89 -22.79 6.79
CA ILE A 61 13.50 -23.21 6.58
C ILE A 61 13.40 -24.29 5.51
N ILE A 62 14.12 -24.12 4.37
CA ILE A 62 14.17 -25.12 3.30
C ILE A 62 14.74 -26.45 3.83
N ASN A 63 15.84 -26.40 4.59
CA ASN A 63 16.44 -27.59 5.13
C ASN A 63 15.46 -28.32 6.06
N LYS A 64 14.77 -27.60 6.94
CA LYS A 64 13.76 -28.20 7.84
C LYS A 64 12.57 -28.77 7.09
N ALA A 65 12.06 -28.07 6.08
CA ALA A 65 10.99 -28.60 5.24
C ALA A 65 11.38 -29.90 4.54
N LYS A 66 12.61 -29.97 4.01
CA LYS A 66 13.13 -31.19 3.38
C LYS A 66 13.27 -32.38 4.35
N GLU A 67 13.75 -32.14 5.57
CA GLU A 67 13.81 -33.16 6.62
C GLU A 67 12.43 -33.79 6.89
N LEU A 68 11.38 -33.01 6.70
CA LEU A 68 9.99 -33.42 6.94
C LEU A 68 9.27 -33.92 5.68
N GLY A 69 9.94 -33.89 4.51
CA GLY A 69 9.34 -34.25 3.22
C GLY A 69 8.37 -33.20 2.67
N ALA A 70 8.37 -31.99 3.19
CA ALA A 70 7.52 -30.91 2.74
C ALA A 70 8.14 -30.19 1.52
N LEU A 71 7.31 -29.80 0.54
CA LEU A 71 7.72 -28.98 -0.59
C LEU A 71 7.98 -27.53 -0.19
N THR A 72 8.85 -26.87 -0.94
CA THR A 72 9.21 -25.46 -0.70
C THR A 72 8.97 -24.59 -1.93
N LEU A 73 8.28 -23.45 -1.76
CA LEU A 73 8.17 -22.39 -2.75
C LEU A 73 8.67 -21.09 -2.17
N ILE A 74 9.68 -20.52 -2.80
CA ILE A 74 10.31 -19.28 -2.39
C ILE A 74 9.94 -18.15 -3.35
N ASP A 75 9.32 -17.09 -2.83
CA ASP A 75 9.09 -15.86 -3.58
C ASP A 75 10.34 -14.98 -3.52
N GLY A 76 11.10 -14.99 -4.60
CA GLY A 76 12.34 -14.22 -4.76
C GLY A 76 12.14 -12.86 -5.42
N THR A 77 10.91 -12.40 -5.58
CA THR A 77 10.58 -11.19 -6.35
C THR A 77 11.32 -9.94 -5.87
N GLN A 78 11.60 -9.84 -4.58
CA GLN A 78 12.41 -8.74 -4.02
C GLN A 78 13.89 -9.11 -3.85
N ALA A 79 14.25 -10.36 -4.05
CA ALA A 79 15.62 -10.84 -3.79
C ALA A 79 16.54 -10.74 -5.01
N VAL A 80 16.04 -11.08 -6.20
CA VAL A 80 16.87 -11.31 -7.39
C VAL A 80 17.65 -10.09 -7.87
N SER A 81 17.15 -8.88 -7.60
CA SER A 81 17.85 -7.62 -7.90
C SER A 81 18.91 -7.25 -6.86
N HIS A 82 18.76 -7.72 -5.62
CA HIS A 82 19.57 -7.28 -4.47
C HIS A 82 20.50 -8.36 -3.91
N LEU A 83 20.24 -9.65 -4.21
CA LEU A 83 21.00 -10.77 -3.65
C LEU A 83 21.56 -11.66 -4.77
N ALA A 84 22.69 -12.31 -4.49
CA ALA A 84 23.20 -13.38 -5.33
C ALA A 84 22.41 -14.66 -5.07
N VAL A 85 21.39 -14.90 -5.87
CA VAL A 85 20.52 -16.08 -5.73
C VAL A 85 21.09 -17.25 -6.53
N ASN A 86 21.28 -18.39 -5.87
CA ASN A 86 21.64 -19.66 -6.49
C ASN A 86 20.65 -20.74 -6.04
N VAL A 87 19.71 -21.09 -6.91
CA VAL A 87 18.63 -22.03 -6.59
C VAL A 87 19.14 -23.46 -6.32
N GLN A 88 20.28 -23.86 -6.91
CA GLN A 88 20.92 -25.16 -6.65
C GLN A 88 21.50 -25.21 -5.23
N GLN A 89 22.15 -24.14 -4.78
CA GLN A 89 22.66 -24.04 -3.40
C GLN A 89 21.56 -23.90 -2.37
N LEU A 90 20.50 -23.17 -2.71
CA LEU A 90 19.28 -23.06 -1.87
C LEU A 90 18.59 -24.41 -1.77
N ASP A 91 18.56 -25.16 -2.89
CA ASP A 91 17.93 -26.46 -3.02
C ASP A 91 16.42 -26.43 -2.66
N CYS A 92 15.76 -25.30 -3.00
CA CYS A 92 14.31 -25.18 -2.92
C CYS A 92 13.65 -25.91 -4.10
N ASP A 93 12.41 -26.29 -3.92
CA ASP A 93 11.67 -27.03 -4.95
C ASP A 93 11.15 -26.08 -6.03
N PHE A 94 10.67 -24.90 -5.62
CA PHE A 94 10.21 -23.84 -6.50
C PHE A 94 10.78 -22.49 -6.10
N TYR A 95 11.09 -21.64 -7.06
CA TYR A 95 11.53 -20.26 -6.86
C TYR A 95 10.87 -19.36 -7.90
N VAL A 96 10.22 -18.28 -7.48
CA VAL A 96 9.44 -17.41 -8.37
C VAL A 96 9.88 -15.95 -8.26
N PHE A 97 9.93 -15.24 -9.39
CA PHE A 97 10.21 -13.80 -9.40
C PHE A 97 9.60 -13.12 -10.63
N SER A 98 9.55 -11.78 -10.59
CA SER A 98 8.92 -10.94 -11.62
C SER A 98 9.93 -10.00 -12.25
N GLY A 99 9.87 -9.85 -13.59
CA GLY A 99 10.82 -9.05 -14.37
C GLY A 99 10.85 -7.57 -13.98
N HIS A 100 9.69 -6.96 -13.76
CA HIS A 100 9.60 -5.51 -13.47
C HIS A 100 10.22 -5.08 -12.12
N LYS A 101 10.61 -6.02 -11.26
CA LYS A 101 11.30 -5.73 -10.00
C LYS A 101 12.80 -6.04 -10.04
N MET A 102 13.29 -6.40 -11.20
CA MET A 102 14.71 -6.61 -11.46
C MET A 102 15.19 -5.82 -12.69
N PHE A 103 14.70 -4.60 -12.85
CA PHE A 103 14.98 -3.68 -13.95
C PHE A 103 14.52 -4.17 -15.34
N GLY A 104 13.74 -5.25 -15.37
CA GLY A 104 13.17 -5.82 -16.58
C GLY A 104 11.77 -5.31 -16.89
N PRO A 105 11.14 -5.79 -17.98
CA PRO A 105 9.82 -5.36 -18.41
C PRO A 105 8.70 -5.87 -17.48
N THR A 106 7.54 -5.21 -17.57
CA THR A 106 6.28 -5.68 -16.97
C THR A 106 5.71 -6.86 -17.77
N GLY A 107 4.76 -7.60 -17.16
CA GLY A 107 4.02 -8.67 -17.86
C GLY A 107 4.82 -9.95 -18.09
N ILE A 108 5.95 -10.11 -17.42
CA ILE A 108 6.77 -11.32 -17.46
C ILE A 108 7.37 -11.64 -16.11
N GLY A 109 7.52 -12.93 -15.82
CA GLY A 109 8.18 -13.47 -14.64
C GLY A 109 8.74 -14.86 -14.92
N VAL A 110 9.44 -15.42 -13.95
CA VAL A 110 10.07 -16.73 -14.04
C VAL A 110 9.63 -17.59 -12.88
N LEU A 111 9.25 -18.83 -13.14
CA LEU A 111 9.12 -19.90 -12.19
C LEU A 111 10.23 -20.92 -12.43
N TYR A 112 11.15 -21.04 -11.51
CA TYR A 112 12.04 -22.18 -11.41
C TYR A 112 11.35 -23.31 -10.65
N GLY A 113 11.50 -24.53 -11.12
CA GLY A 113 11.07 -25.73 -10.39
C GLY A 113 12.01 -26.90 -10.65
N LYS A 114 12.15 -27.82 -9.69
CA LYS A 114 12.85 -29.09 -9.91
C LYS A 114 12.15 -29.86 -11.02
N TYR A 115 12.90 -30.38 -11.97
CA TYR A 115 12.35 -30.97 -13.19
C TYR A 115 11.33 -32.08 -12.89
N ASP A 116 11.67 -33.00 -11.99
CA ASP A 116 10.81 -34.15 -11.64
C ASP A 116 9.47 -33.70 -11.02
N LEU A 117 9.47 -32.58 -10.30
CA LEU A 117 8.24 -31.99 -9.75
C LEU A 117 7.43 -31.30 -10.86
N LEU A 118 8.09 -30.55 -11.76
CA LEU A 118 7.42 -29.92 -12.89
C LEU A 118 6.81 -30.97 -13.82
N GLU A 119 7.46 -32.12 -14.00
CA GLU A 119 6.94 -33.19 -14.81
C GLU A 119 5.64 -33.80 -14.27
N GLN A 120 5.48 -33.85 -12.95
CA GLN A 120 4.28 -34.36 -12.26
C GLN A 120 3.12 -33.35 -12.26
N LEU A 121 3.39 -32.04 -12.31
CA LEU A 121 2.34 -31.03 -12.28
C LEU A 121 1.49 -31.04 -13.56
N PRO A 122 0.18 -30.81 -13.47
CA PRO A 122 -0.64 -30.58 -14.65
C PRO A 122 -0.27 -29.24 -15.29
N PRO A 123 -0.53 -29.04 -16.61
CA PRO A 123 -0.37 -27.74 -17.23
C PRO A 123 -1.31 -26.72 -16.60
N TYR A 124 -0.84 -25.48 -16.43
CA TYR A 124 -1.63 -24.39 -15.83
C TYR A 124 -2.59 -23.74 -16.85
N GLN A 125 -2.08 -23.51 -18.07
CA GLN A 125 -2.86 -22.98 -19.20
C GLN A 125 -2.81 -23.97 -20.35
N LEU A 126 -3.82 -23.94 -21.21
CA LEU A 126 -3.94 -24.82 -22.34
C LEU A 126 -4.02 -24.02 -23.63
N GLY A 127 -3.29 -24.46 -24.68
CA GLY A 127 -3.24 -23.76 -25.96
C GLY A 127 -2.30 -24.44 -26.96
N GLY A 128 -1.89 -23.73 -28.00
CA GLY A 128 -0.88 -24.17 -28.94
C GLY A 128 0.49 -24.30 -28.28
N GLU A 129 1.45 -24.86 -29.02
CA GLU A 129 2.87 -25.06 -28.67
C GLU A 129 3.13 -26.04 -27.51
N MET A 130 2.29 -26.06 -26.48
CA MET A 130 2.44 -26.88 -25.27
C MET A 130 1.95 -28.32 -25.41
N ILE A 131 1.30 -28.66 -26.53
CA ILE A 131 0.78 -30.00 -26.86
C ILE A 131 1.79 -30.81 -27.67
N LYS A 132 1.91 -32.11 -27.37
CA LYS A 132 2.69 -33.08 -28.15
C LYS A 132 1.82 -33.75 -29.18
N HIS A 133 0.61 -34.15 -28.81
CA HIS A 133 -0.39 -34.77 -29.68
C HIS A 133 -1.79 -34.39 -29.23
N VAL A 134 -2.68 -34.15 -30.17
CA VAL A 134 -4.10 -33.87 -29.91
C VAL A 134 -4.99 -34.63 -30.90
N SER A 135 -6.08 -35.19 -30.40
CA SER A 135 -7.17 -35.77 -31.20
C SER A 135 -8.50 -35.22 -30.63
N PHE A 136 -9.61 -35.63 -31.21
CA PHE A 136 -10.93 -35.26 -30.69
C PHE A 136 -11.23 -35.79 -29.26
N THR A 137 -10.49 -36.81 -28.80
CA THR A 137 -10.74 -37.51 -27.56
C THR A 137 -9.59 -37.47 -26.56
N GLN A 138 -8.36 -37.14 -27.00
CA GLN A 138 -7.16 -37.21 -26.16
C GLN A 138 -6.16 -36.11 -26.53
N THR A 139 -5.46 -35.65 -25.49
CA THR A 139 -4.34 -34.70 -25.62
C THR A 139 -3.18 -35.21 -24.78
N THR A 140 -1.97 -35.13 -25.33
CA THR A 140 -0.71 -35.32 -24.60
C THR A 140 0.11 -34.03 -24.69
N PHE A 141 0.88 -33.76 -23.67
CA PHE A 141 1.60 -32.49 -23.51
C PHE A 141 3.09 -32.65 -23.75
N GLN A 142 3.75 -31.58 -24.15
CA GLN A 142 5.20 -31.47 -24.17
C GLN A 142 5.78 -31.67 -22.76
N PRO A 143 7.07 -32.07 -22.64
CA PRO A 143 7.75 -32.04 -21.34
C PRO A 143 7.96 -30.57 -20.84
N PRO A 144 8.26 -30.38 -19.57
CA PRO A 144 8.71 -29.06 -19.09
C PRO A 144 9.97 -28.59 -19.85
N PRO A 145 10.16 -27.29 -20.12
CA PRO A 145 9.28 -26.19 -19.71
C PRO A 145 8.08 -25.94 -20.62
N LEU A 146 8.07 -26.49 -21.84
CA LEU A 146 7.07 -26.23 -22.89
C LEU A 146 5.64 -26.57 -22.45
N LYS A 147 5.46 -27.57 -21.58
CA LYS A 147 4.15 -27.91 -20.97
C LYS A 147 3.45 -26.72 -20.29
N PHE A 148 4.19 -25.72 -19.83
CA PHE A 148 3.67 -24.55 -19.13
C PHE A 148 3.66 -23.28 -20.00
N GLU A 149 4.08 -23.36 -21.26
CA GLU A 149 4.21 -22.26 -22.21
C GLU A 149 3.11 -22.34 -23.27
N ALA A 150 1.88 -21.98 -22.91
CA ALA A 150 0.72 -22.08 -23.80
C ALA A 150 0.63 -20.89 -24.76
N GLY A 151 0.65 -21.15 -26.06
CA GLY A 151 0.56 -20.15 -27.14
C GLY A 151 1.88 -19.43 -27.37
N THR A 152 1.86 -18.42 -28.26
CA THR A 152 3.06 -17.62 -28.54
C THR A 152 3.55 -16.90 -27.33
N PRO A 153 4.81 -17.09 -26.88
CA PRO A 153 5.32 -16.48 -25.66
C PRO A 153 5.51 -14.95 -25.81
N ASN A 154 5.65 -14.27 -24.67
CA ASN A 154 6.02 -12.85 -24.64
C ASN A 154 7.51 -12.69 -25.01
N ILE A 155 7.84 -12.78 -26.32
CA ILE A 155 9.21 -12.78 -26.84
C ILE A 155 9.98 -11.52 -26.37
N ALA A 156 9.36 -10.34 -26.53
CA ALA A 156 9.99 -9.08 -26.11
C ALA A 156 10.28 -9.05 -24.61
N GLY A 157 9.35 -9.58 -23.79
CA GLY A 157 9.53 -9.69 -22.35
C GLY A 157 10.67 -10.65 -21.98
N VAL A 158 10.78 -11.80 -22.66
CA VAL A 158 11.88 -12.77 -22.42
C VAL A 158 13.23 -12.14 -22.72
N LEU A 159 13.38 -11.47 -23.86
CA LEU A 159 14.61 -10.76 -24.21
C LEU A 159 14.93 -9.65 -23.20
N GLY A 160 13.91 -8.88 -22.78
CA GLY A 160 14.10 -7.82 -21.80
C GLY A 160 14.54 -8.33 -20.43
N ILE A 161 14.00 -9.46 -19.95
CA ILE A 161 14.41 -10.04 -18.65
C ILE A 161 15.82 -10.65 -18.73
N ALA A 162 16.21 -11.19 -19.90
CA ALA A 162 17.55 -11.69 -20.13
C ALA A 162 18.58 -10.55 -20.02
N VAL A 163 18.38 -9.45 -20.75
CA VAL A 163 19.24 -8.25 -20.67
C VAL A 163 19.32 -7.68 -19.25
N ALA A 164 18.18 -7.61 -18.54
CA ALA A 164 18.17 -7.17 -17.15
C ALA A 164 18.98 -8.10 -16.23
N SER A 165 18.92 -9.41 -16.48
CA SER A 165 19.69 -10.40 -15.72
C SER A 165 21.20 -10.27 -15.97
N GLU A 166 21.60 -10.07 -17.21
CA GLU A 166 22.99 -9.83 -17.63
C GLU A 166 23.51 -8.55 -16.96
N PHE A 167 22.75 -7.46 -17.04
CA PHE A 167 23.11 -6.20 -16.38
C PHE A 167 23.35 -6.37 -14.86
N ILE A 168 22.43 -7.05 -14.17
CA ILE A 168 22.57 -7.31 -12.73
C ILE A 168 23.80 -8.18 -12.46
N GLN A 169 24.05 -9.19 -13.27
CA GLN A 169 25.18 -10.09 -13.10
C GLN A 169 26.52 -9.37 -13.31
N GLU A 170 26.62 -8.58 -14.36
CA GLU A 170 27.83 -7.82 -14.72
C GLU A 170 28.18 -6.76 -13.65
N HIS A 171 27.18 -6.05 -13.16
CA HIS A 171 27.36 -4.92 -12.26
C HIS A 171 27.14 -5.26 -10.79
N ARG A 172 26.88 -6.51 -10.43
CA ARG A 172 26.45 -6.93 -9.09
C ARG A 172 27.30 -6.37 -7.94
N ALA A 173 28.62 -6.44 -8.04
CA ALA A 173 29.49 -5.97 -6.97
C ALA A 173 29.33 -4.46 -6.72
N THR A 174 29.32 -3.67 -7.79
CA THR A 174 29.13 -2.21 -7.74
C THR A 174 27.74 -1.85 -7.24
N LEU A 175 26.69 -2.58 -7.67
CA LEU A 175 25.31 -2.37 -7.23
C LEU A 175 25.18 -2.63 -5.73
N LEU A 176 25.73 -3.71 -5.22
CA LEU A 176 25.66 -4.06 -3.79
C LEU A 176 26.42 -3.04 -2.92
N GLU A 177 27.60 -2.58 -3.36
CA GLU A 177 28.36 -1.54 -2.66
C GLU A 177 27.58 -0.21 -2.61
N LEU A 178 27.03 0.21 -3.75
CA LEU A 178 26.21 1.42 -3.83
C LEU A 178 24.98 1.32 -2.92
N GLU A 179 24.24 0.22 -3.00
CA GLU A 179 23.04 0.00 -2.18
C GLU A 179 23.39 -0.01 -0.69
N HIS A 180 24.48 -0.67 -0.30
CA HIS A 180 24.91 -0.67 1.11
C HIS A 180 25.21 0.74 1.61
N ASN A 181 25.96 1.54 0.84
CA ASN A 181 26.31 2.90 1.20
C ASN A 181 25.07 3.82 1.29
N LEU A 182 24.17 3.71 0.35
CA LEU A 182 22.92 4.49 0.34
C LEU A 182 21.97 4.05 1.47
N TYR A 183 21.87 2.74 1.72
CA TYR A 183 21.08 2.21 2.82
C TYR A 183 21.56 2.74 4.18
N GLN A 184 22.87 2.74 4.43
CA GLN A 184 23.42 3.23 5.68
C GLN A 184 23.11 4.72 5.89
N GLN A 185 23.29 5.54 4.85
CA GLN A 185 22.98 6.97 4.93
C GLN A 185 21.48 7.23 5.17
N LEU A 186 20.60 6.45 4.54
CA LEU A 186 19.16 6.55 4.75
C LEU A 186 18.78 6.11 6.16
N LEU A 187 19.39 5.03 6.66
CA LEU A 187 19.21 4.53 8.02
C LEU A 187 19.62 5.59 9.06
N ASP A 188 20.80 6.20 8.88
CA ASP A 188 21.31 7.26 9.76
C ASP A 188 20.38 8.49 9.72
N THR A 189 19.93 8.86 8.52
CA THR A 189 19.00 9.98 8.32
C THR A 189 17.70 9.78 9.10
N LEU A 190 17.08 8.62 8.98
CA LEU A 190 15.81 8.31 9.65
C LEU A 190 16.00 8.10 11.15
N SER A 191 17.10 7.47 11.57
CA SER A 191 17.40 7.22 12.99
C SER A 191 17.71 8.50 13.78
N ALA A 192 18.16 9.55 13.11
CA ALA A 192 18.41 10.86 13.72
C ALA A 192 17.11 11.63 14.06
N ILE A 193 15.94 11.18 13.61
CA ILE A 193 14.65 11.85 13.85
C ILE A 193 13.93 11.14 14.99
N PRO A 194 13.78 11.78 16.18
CA PRO A 194 13.22 11.11 17.37
C PRO A 194 11.79 10.59 17.22
N GLN A 195 11.00 11.20 16.32
CA GLN A 195 9.60 10.80 16.08
C GLN A 195 9.48 9.58 15.16
N VAL A 196 10.56 9.17 14.50
CA VAL A 196 10.60 8.03 13.58
C VAL A 196 10.69 6.73 14.36
N LYS A 197 9.77 5.79 14.07
CA LYS A 197 9.92 4.40 14.41
C LYS A 197 10.21 3.61 13.14
N LEU A 198 11.38 3.02 13.06
CA LEU A 198 11.78 2.10 11.99
C LEU A 198 11.20 0.71 12.24
N TRP A 199 10.75 0.06 11.18
CA TRP A 199 10.24 -1.30 11.18
C TRP A 199 11.17 -2.22 10.39
N GLY A 200 11.23 -3.47 10.77
CA GLY A 200 12.08 -4.47 10.13
C GLY A 200 13.44 -4.66 10.79
N ASP A 201 14.23 -5.53 10.18
CA ASP A 201 15.63 -5.79 10.55
C ASP A 201 16.53 -4.73 9.91
N ARG A 202 17.29 -4.01 10.73
CA ARG A 202 18.18 -2.94 10.26
C ARG A 202 19.54 -3.45 9.77
N VAL A 203 19.87 -4.69 10.09
CA VAL A 203 21.16 -5.31 9.76
C VAL A 203 21.02 -6.21 8.55
N ASN A 204 19.95 -7.01 8.52
CA ASN A 204 19.68 -8.02 7.49
C ASN A 204 18.57 -7.56 6.55
N SER A 205 18.81 -6.49 5.80
CA SER A 205 17.83 -5.89 4.91
C SER A 205 18.45 -5.49 3.58
N ILE A 206 17.62 -5.47 2.56
CA ILE A 206 17.92 -4.80 1.28
C ILE A 206 17.70 -3.29 1.40
N CYS A 207 17.99 -2.54 0.35
CA CYS A 207 17.89 -1.08 0.32
C CYS A 207 16.42 -0.55 0.33
N VAL A 208 15.64 -1.05 1.31
CA VAL A 208 14.24 -0.72 1.57
C VAL A 208 14.07 -0.46 3.07
N LEU A 209 13.58 0.72 3.43
CA LEU A 209 13.28 1.08 4.81
C LEU A 209 11.81 1.51 4.95
N SER A 210 11.14 0.90 5.92
CA SER A 210 9.77 1.27 6.30
C SER A 210 9.76 1.90 7.68
N PHE A 211 9.01 3.00 7.81
CA PHE A 211 8.90 3.72 9.07
C PHE A 211 7.53 4.30 9.30
N THR A 212 7.25 4.62 10.56
CA THR A 212 6.11 5.44 10.99
C THR A 212 6.60 6.66 11.75
N LEU A 213 5.79 7.71 11.78
CA LEU A 213 6.04 8.93 12.56
C LEU A 213 4.98 9.07 13.64
N LYS A 214 5.42 9.26 14.88
CA LYS A 214 4.49 9.44 16.00
C LYS A 214 3.61 10.66 15.80
N GLY A 215 2.29 10.45 15.80
CA GLY A 215 1.29 11.52 15.68
C GLY A 215 1.13 12.10 14.27
N VAL A 216 1.73 11.48 13.26
CA VAL A 216 1.64 11.89 11.86
C VAL A 216 1.02 10.77 11.03
N ASN A 217 -0.02 11.10 10.28
CA ASN A 217 -0.59 10.17 9.31
C ASN A 217 0.36 9.98 8.13
N HIS A 218 0.61 8.73 7.76
CA HIS A 218 1.56 8.40 6.69
C HIS A 218 1.14 8.90 5.31
N TYR A 219 -0.16 8.98 5.03
CA TYR A 219 -0.67 9.56 3.77
C TYR A 219 -0.44 11.06 3.70
N ASP A 220 -0.63 11.80 4.82
CA ASP A 220 -0.38 13.24 4.86
C ASP A 220 1.09 13.57 4.56
N LEU A 221 2.00 12.79 5.18
CA LEU A 221 3.44 12.96 4.92
C LEU A 221 3.81 12.65 3.47
N ALA A 222 3.26 11.57 2.91
CA ALA A 222 3.54 11.19 1.53
C ALA A 222 3.16 12.29 0.53
N VAL A 223 2.02 12.94 0.75
CA VAL A 223 1.57 14.05 -0.11
C VAL A 223 2.50 15.24 -0.04
N LEU A 224 2.96 15.58 1.15
CA LEU A 224 3.90 16.69 1.32
C LEU A 224 5.27 16.38 0.68
N LEU A 225 5.71 15.12 0.73
CA LEU A 225 6.94 14.66 0.06
C LEU A 225 6.78 14.66 -1.47
N ASP A 226 5.64 14.17 -1.98
CA ASP A 226 5.33 14.15 -3.41
C ASP A 226 5.37 15.56 -4.01
N LYS A 227 4.84 16.57 -3.30
CA LYS A 227 4.92 17.99 -3.71
C LYS A 227 6.35 18.55 -3.72
N ARG A 228 7.29 17.85 -3.11
CA ARG A 228 8.72 18.14 -3.15
C ARG A 228 9.48 17.24 -4.11
N ASN A 229 8.75 16.60 -5.03
CA ASN A 229 9.26 15.64 -6.03
C ASN A 229 9.97 14.42 -5.39
N ILE A 230 9.51 14.00 -4.23
CA ILE A 230 10.01 12.80 -3.53
C ILE A 230 8.93 11.74 -3.53
N ALA A 231 9.13 10.71 -4.33
CA ALA A 231 8.24 9.57 -4.43
C ALA A 231 8.54 8.55 -3.31
N VAL A 232 7.58 8.36 -2.41
CA VAL A 232 7.58 7.30 -1.40
C VAL A 232 6.35 6.43 -1.58
N ARG A 233 6.40 5.21 -1.09
CA ARG A 233 5.21 4.37 -1.04
C ARG A 233 4.62 4.38 0.37
N VAL A 234 3.28 4.39 0.48
CA VAL A 234 2.57 4.39 1.77
C VAL A 234 1.50 3.33 1.83
N GLY A 235 1.06 2.99 3.04
CA GLY A 235 -0.01 2.04 3.32
C GLY A 235 0.49 0.63 3.62
N HIS A 236 -0.28 -0.38 3.26
CA HIS A 236 -0.04 -1.78 3.64
C HIS A 236 1.04 -2.48 2.80
N HIS A 237 1.53 -1.90 1.70
CA HIS A 237 2.53 -2.48 0.78
C HIS A 237 2.16 -3.87 0.25
N CYS A 238 0.88 -4.15 0.02
CA CYS A 238 0.35 -5.48 -0.30
C CYS A 238 0.63 -6.54 0.79
N ALA A 239 0.80 -6.11 2.06
CA ALA A 239 1.10 -6.94 3.23
C ALA A 239 0.16 -6.60 4.40
N MET A 240 -1.15 -6.47 4.12
CA MET A 240 -2.16 -6.10 5.11
C MET A 240 -2.14 -6.99 6.36
N PRO A 241 -2.01 -8.34 6.27
CA PRO A 241 -1.91 -9.17 7.46
C PRO A 241 -0.70 -8.84 8.35
N LEU A 242 0.44 -8.45 7.75
CA LEU A 242 1.62 -8.02 8.51
C LEU A 242 1.36 -6.71 9.24
N MET A 243 0.70 -5.74 8.61
CA MET A 243 0.35 -4.47 9.26
C MET A 243 -0.58 -4.69 10.45
N ASN A 244 -1.57 -5.57 10.30
CA ASN A 244 -2.47 -5.97 11.39
C ASN A 244 -1.72 -6.63 12.55
N GLU A 245 -0.77 -7.53 12.26
CA GLU A 245 0.06 -8.17 13.29
C GLU A 245 0.93 -7.17 14.05
N LEU A 246 1.41 -6.14 13.36
CA LEU A 246 2.19 -5.05 13.96
C LEU A 246 1.34 -4.00 14.69
N GLY A 247 0.00 -4.08 14.58
CA GLY A 247 -0.94 -3.13 15.18
C GLY A 247 -0.85 -1.73 14.57
N ILE A 248 -0.59 -1.62 13.26
CA ILE A 248 -0.46 -0.35 12.53
C ILE A 248 -1.29 -0.34 11.24
N ASP A 249 -1.75 0.84 10.85
CA ASP A 249 -2.55 1.04 9.64
C ASP A 249 -1.71 1.03 8.35
N GLY A 250 -0.39 1.09 8.48
CA GLY A 250 0.54 1.14 7.36
C GLY A 250 1.84 1.86 7.71
N THR A 251 2.76 1.86 6.75
CA THR A 251 4.05 2.56 6.89
C THR A 251 4.32 3.46 5.70
N ILE A 252 5.31 4.32 5.84
CA ILE A 252 5.98 5.00 4.74
C ILE A 252 7.20 4.16 4.38
N ARG A 253 7.31 3.76 3.11
CA ARG A 253 8.41 2.97 2.60
C ARG A 253 9.26 3.78 1.64
N VAL A 254 10.53 3.91 1.96
CA VAL A 254 11.56 4.45 1.08
C VAL A 254 12.33 3.28 0.47
N SER A 255 12.48 3.29 -0.83
CA SER A 255 13.22 2.26 -1.58
C SER A 255 14.24 2.98 -2.45
N LEU A 256 15.48 2.53 -2.41
CA LEU A 256 16.57 3.06 -3.22
C LEU A 256 16.94 2.03 -4.30
N ALA A 257 17.44 2.53 -5.41
CA ALA A 257 17.79 1.74 -6.58
C ALA A 257 19.11 2.28 -7.19
N PRO A 258 19.72 1.58 -8.15
CA PRO A 258 21.01 1.97 -8.72
C PRO A 258 21.09 3.38 -9.33
N TYR A 259 19.96 3.97 -9.65
CA TYR A 259 19.89 5.34 -10.17
C TYR A 259 19.81 6.43 -9.10
N ASN A 260 19.72 6.06 -7.81
CA ASN A 260 19.79 7.01 -6.69
C ASN A 260 21.22 7.31 -6.28
N ASN A 261 21.40 8.45 -5.64
CA ASN A 261 22.69 8.95 -5.18
C ASN A 261 22.58 9.69 -3.84
N ASN A 262 23.71 10.14 -3.31
CA ASN A 262 23.75 10.84 -2.03
C ASN A 262 22.95 12.14 -2.00
N ALA A 263 22.85 12.86 -3.14
CA ALA A 263 22.06 14.09 -3.21
C ALA A 263 20.56 13.81 -3.04
N ASP A 264 20.08 12.67 -3.53
CA ASP A 264 18.66 12.27 -3.34
C ASP A 264 18.36 12.06 -1.85
N ILE A 265 19.28 11.45 -1.09
CA ILE A 265 19.13 11.24 0.36
C ILE A 265 19.14 12.57 1.11
N GLN A 266 20.02 13.51 0.74
CA GLN A 266 20.05 14.85 1.35
C GLN A 266 18.76 15.63 1.05
N THR A 267 18.27 15.55 -0.18
CA THR A 267 17.00 16.16 -0.60
C THR A 267 15.83 15.56 0.20
N PHE A 268 15.79 14.24 0.32
CA PHE A 268 14.79 13.55 1.15
C PHE A 268 14.85 13.99 2.60
N ARG A 269 16.06 14.05 3.20
CA ARG A 269 16.26 14.50 4.59
C ARG A 269 15.70 15.90 4.81
N SER A 270 16.07 16.85 3.96
CA SER A 270 15.63 18.25 4.07
C SER A 270 14.11 18.35 3.96
N ALA A 271 13.54 17.71 2.95
CA ALA A 271 12.09 17.68 2.75
C ALA A 271 11.34 17.00 3.91
N LEU A 272 11.88 15.89 4.43
CA LEU A 272 11.27 15.18 5.55
C LEU A 272 11.19 16.06 6.82
N VAL A 273 12.27 16.76 7.15
CA VAL A 273 12.32 17.68 8.31
C VAL A 273 11.31 18.82 8.15
N GLU A 274 11.23 19.44 6.95
CA GLU A 274 10.24 20.48 6.67
C GLU A 274 8.81 19.95 6.79
N CYS A 275 8.52 18.77 6.21
CA CYS A 275 7.20 18.16 6.28
C CYS A 275 6.80 17.83 7.72
N ILE A 276 7.73 17.31 8.53
CA ILE A 276 7.49 17.05 9.95
C ILE A 276 7.15 18.34 10.69
N SER A 277 7.89 19.42 10.44
CA SER A 277 7.62 20.73 11.05
C SER A 277 6.20 21.22 10.73
N LEU A 278 5.78 21.13 9.46
CA LEU A 278 4.43 21.52 9.02
C LEU A 278 3.33 20.67 9.70
N LEU A 279 3.57 19.36 9.88
CA LEU A 279 2.60 18.44 10.46
C LEU A 279 2.59 18.45 11.99
N SER A 280 3.66 18.93 12.64
CA SER A 280 3.83 18.95 14.10
C SER A 280 3.36 20.25 14.75
N GLU A 281 2.97 21.27 13.99
CA GLU A 281 2.45 22.52 14.59
C GLU A 281 1.35 22.23 15.62
N PRO A 282 1.38 22.86 16.82
CA PRO A 282 0.49 22.53 17.92
C PRO A 282 -0.97 22.61 17.51
N THR A 283 -1.70 21.57 17.78
CA THR A 283 -3.17 21.58 17.72
C THR A 283 -3.67 22.46 18.84
N ALA A 284 -4.29 23.60 18.52
CA ALA A 284 -5.13 24.26 19.50
C ALA A 284 -6.12 23.22 20.05
N GLN A 285 -6.28 23.17 21.38
CA GLN A 285 -7.16 22.23 22.04
C GLN A 285 -8.52 22.24 21.36
N THR A 286 -8.92 21.12 20.79
CA THR A 286 -10.26 20.92 20.27
C THR A 286 -11.20 20.89 21.45
N ALA A 287 -11.91 22.00 21.67
CA ALA A 287 -13.08 21.97 22.51
C ALA A 287 -14.07 20.96 21.90
N THR A 288 -14.45 19.97 22.66
CA THR A 288 -15.64 19.15 22.39
C THR A 288 -16.83 20.09 22.57
N VAL A 289 -17.37 20.54 21.45
CA VAL A 289 -18.51 21.45 21.50
C VAL A 289 -19.69 20.72 20.89
N ASP A 290 -20.68 20.41 21.72
CA ASP A 290 -22.06 20.25 21.29
C ASP A 290 -22.55 21.64 20.85
N ILE A 291 -22.30 22.00 19.60
CA ILE A 291 -22.68 23.30 19.04
C ILE A 291 -24.12 23.18 18.54
N LEU A 292 -25.03 23.91 19.18
CA LEU A 292 -26.36 24.19 18.69
C LEU A 292 -26.28 24.92 17.30
N LEU A 293 -27.21 24.64 16.43
CA LEU A 293 -27.21 25.08 15.00
C LEU A 293 -27.05 26.60 14.78
N ASP A 294 -27.48 27.42 15.71
CA ASP A 294 -27.37 28.88 15.61
C ASP A 294 -25.93 29.40 15.79
N GLU A 295 -25.07 28.67 16.51
CA GLU A 295 -23.67 29.00 16.68
C GLU A 295 -22.80 28.55 15.49
N LYS A 296 -23.18 27.49 14.78
CA LYS A 296 -22.48 27.01 13.57
C LYS A 296 -22.51 28.03 12.42
N LYS A 297 -23.54 28.86 12.35
CA LYS A 297 -23.66 29.92 11.33
C LYS A 297 -22.67 31.07 11.50
N ALA A 298 -22.22 31.32 12.73
CA ALA A 298 -21.25 32.37 13.06
C ALA A 298 -19.80 31.96 12.89
N LEU A 299 -19.51 30.64 12.75
CA LEU A 299 -18.17 30.04 12.65
C LEU A 299 -17.75 29.72 11.20
N LEU A 300 -18.55 30.08 10.21
CA LEU A 300 -18.18 29.96 8.79
C LEU A 300 -17.15 31.02 8.44
N CYS A 301 -15.90 30.80 8.89
CA CYS A 301 -14.75 31.39 8.22
C CYS A 301 -14.81 30.89 6.79
N PRO A 302 -14.75 31.75 5.74
CA PRO A 302 -14.83 31.32 4.36
C PRO A 302 -13.57 30.50 3.99
N ILE A 303 -13.61 29.20 4.32
CA ILE A 303 -12.54 28.25 4.06
C ILE A 303 -12.19 28.28 2.58
N ALA A 304 -13.22 28.26 1.74
CA ALA A 304 -13.10 28.37 0.29
C ALA A 304 -12.34 29.63 -0.12
N GLU A 305 -12.63 30.77 0.50
CA GLU A 305 -11.98 32.05 0.19
C GLU A 305 -10.51 32.08 0.62
N SER A 306 -10.20 31.54 1.79
CA SER A 306 -8.84 31.41 2.28
C SER A 306 -7.98 30.49 1.40
N ILE A 307 -8.58 29.45 0.84
CA ILE A 307 -7.94 28.56 -0.12
C ILE A 307 -7.70 29.26 -1.44
N LYS A 308 -8.66 30.02 -1.96
CA LYS A 308 -8.53 30.81 -3.20
C LYS A 308 -7.43 31.88 -3.12
N GLN A 309 -7.25 32.46 -1.96
CA GLN A 309 -6.23 33.51 -1.74
C GLN A 309 -4.83 32.95 -1.54
N ALA A 310 -4.67 31.65 -1.35
CA ALA A 310 -3.38 31.00 -1.19
C ALA A 310 -2.54 31.12 -2.49
N LYS A 311 -1.34 31.71 -2.37
CA LYS A 311 -0.43 31.98 -3.50
C LYS A 311 0.50 30.82 -3.82
N SER A 312 0.59 29.84 -2.95
CA SER A 312 1.42 28.65 -3.11
C SER A 312 0.69 27.40 -2.62
N TRP A 313 1.14 26.26 -3.11
CA TRP A 313 0.59 24.98 -2.69
C TRP A 313 0.74 24.71 -1.17
N ASP A 314 1.88 25.08 -0.58
CA ASP A 314 2.08 24.97 0.86
C ASP A 314 1.09 25.83 1.65
N GLN A 315 0.76 27.02 1.16
CA GLN A 315 -0.28 27.86 1.76
C GLN A 315 -1.66 27.21 1.63
N THR A 316 -2.01 26.67 0.47
CA THR A 316 -3.26 25.92 0.24
C THR A 316 -3.38 24.76 1.22
N TYR A 317 -2.31 23.98 1.37
CA TYR A 317 -2.26 22.85 2.30
C TYR A 317 -2.41 23.28 3.77
N ARG A 318 -1.74 24.36 4.15
CA ARG A 318 -1.86 24.93 5.49
C ARG A 318 -3.29 25.36 5.77
N GLN A 319 -3.96 26.03 4.83
CA GLN A 319 -5.38 26.41 4.98
C GLN A 319 -6.30 25.19 5.08
N MET A 320 -6.10 24.15 4.26
CA MET A 320 -6.84 22.89 4.38
C MET A 320 -6.64 22.21 5.73
N MET A 321 -5.40 22.14 6.23
CA MET A 321 -5.13 21.56 7.55
C MET A 321 -5.77 22.38 8.69
N LEU A 322 -5.77 23.71 8.57
CA LEU A 322 -6.45 24.59 9.53
C LEU A 322 -7.97 24.38 9.48
N ALA A 323 -8.55 24.28 8.30
CA ALA A 323 -9.96 23.95 8.11
C ALA A 323 -10.30 22.59 8.73
N GLY A 324 -9.45 21.59 8.51
CA GLY A 324 -9.60 20.25 9.12
C GLY A 324 -9.49 20.27 10.65
N LYS A 325 -8.74 21.21 11.21
CA LYS A 325 -8.67 21.41 12.68
C LYS A 325 -9.97 21.99 13.23
N SER A 326 -10.63 22.89 12.50
CA SER A 326 -11.90 23.48 12.93
C SER A 326 -13.10 22.53 12.78
N LEU A 327 -12.97 21.46 11.98
CA LEU A 327 -14.00 20.43 11.89
C LEU A 327 -14.09 19.65 13.20
N ALA A 328 -15.27 19.61 13.84
CA ALA A 328 -15.47 18.86 15.07
C ALA A 328 -15.15 17.37 14.88
N ARG A 329 -14.55 16.74 15.89
CA ARG A 329 -14.30 15.30 15.87
C ARG A 329 -15.62 14.54 16.00
N LEU A 330 -15.80 13.53 15.16
CA LEU A 330 -16.90 12.61 15.30
C LEU A 330 -16.64 11.70 16.52
N GLN A 331 -17.63 11.55 17.40
CA GLN A 331 -17.50 10.67 18.55
C GLN A 331 -17.35 9.22 18.10
N ASP A 332 -16.58 8.40 18.83
CA ASP A 332 -16.19 7.06 18.39
C ASP A 332 -17.37 6.12 18.18
N HIS A 333 -18.46 6.27 18.94
CA HIS A 333 -19.67 5.46 18.75
C HIS A 333 -20.40 5.73 17.42
N TYR A 334 -20.11 6.86 16.76
CA TYR A 334 -20.59 7.15 15.40
C TYR A 334 -19.66 6.66 14.28
N LYS A 335 -18.46 6.19 14.60
CA LYS A 335 -17.51 5.63 13.62
C LYS A 335 -17.84 4.16 13.36
N THR A 336 -19.00 3.92 12.76
CA THR A 336 -19.54 2.60 12.45
C THR A 336 -19.31 2.24 10.99
N GLN A 337 -19.61 1.01 10.62
CA GLN A 337 -19.55 0.56 9.24
C GLN A 337 -20.56 1.32 8.35
N GLU A 338 -21.69 1.76 8.91
CA GLU A 338 -22.70 2.56 8.19
C GLU A 338 -22.20 3.98 7.90
N SER A 339 -21.46 4.60 8.79
CA SER A 339 -20.91 5.94 8.60
C SER A 339 -19.61 5.94 7.79
N ALA A 340 -18.94 4.80 7.66
CA ALA A 340 -17.70 4.66 6.88
C ALA A 340 -17.94 4.91 5.39
N VAL A 341 -16.98 5.58 4.75
CA VAL A 341 -16.93 5.81 3.31
C VAL A 341 -15.87 4.91 2.70
N THR A 342 -16.26 4.03 1.79
CA THR A 342 -15.37 3.13 1.08
C THR A 342 -14.69 3.83 -0.09
N GLY A 343 -13.48 3.39 -0.46
CA GLY A 343 -12.74 3.95 -1.61
C GLY A 343 -11.81 5.14 -1.29
N CYS A 344 -11.67 5.51 -0.01
CA CYS A 344 -10.71 6.50 0.44
C CYS A 344 -9.35 5.85 0.81
N GLU A 345 -8.24 6.57 0.62
CA GLU A 345 -6.89 6.14 1.04
C GLU A 345 -6.74 6.04 2.57
N SER A 346 -7.47 6.89 3.29
CA SER A 346 -7.54 6.92 4.76
C SER A 346 -8.98 6.66 5.18
N GLU A 347 -9.18 6.16 6.38
CA GLU A 347 -10.52 5.99 6.93
C GLU A 347 -11.28 7.32 6.96
N VAL A 348 -12.53 7.29 6.52
CA VAL A 348 -13.43 8.45 6.49
C VAL A 348 -14.78 8.01 7.02
N TRP A 349 -15.32 8.76 7.95
CA TRP A 349 -16.69 8.58 8.45
C TRP A 349 -17.47 9.86 8.24
N ILE A 350 -18.72 9.74 7.78
CA ILE A 350 -19.64 10.87 7.63
C ILE A 350 -21.00 10.55 8.22
N ARG A 351 -21.66 11.56 8.75
CA ARG A 351 -23.05 11.56 9.14
C ARG A 351 -23.78 12.68 8.41
N CYS A 352 -24.92 12.34 7.88
CA CYS A 352 -25.82 13.28 7.24
C CYS A 352 -27.07 13.38 8.09
N LEU A 353 -27.44 14.57 8.45
CA LEU A 353 -28.63 14.87 9.24
C LEU A 353 -29.47 15.94 8.52
N VAL A 354 -30.75 16.01 8.81
CA VAL A 354 -31.60 17.11 8.36
C VAL A 354 -32.19 17.77 9.59
N ASP A 355 -31.88 19.05 9.78
CA ASP A 355 -32.48 19.86 10.82
C ASP A 355 -33.20 21.04 10.20
N LYS A 356 -34.48 21.24 10.60
CA LYS A 356 -35.35 22.29 10.06
C LYS A 356 -35.39 22.35 8.52
N GLY A 357 -35.24 21.20 7.84
CA GLY A 357 -35.25 21.08 6.38
C GLY A 357 -33.90 21.39 5.71
N LEU A 358 -32.86 21.64 6.47
CA LEU A 358 -31.51 21.91 5.98
C LEU A 358 -30.58 20.74 6.29
N VAL A 359 -29.69 20.43 5.35
CA VAL A 359 -28.67 19.37 5.50
C VAL A 359 -27.59 19.83 6.45
N VAL A 360 -27.25 18.98 7.41
CA VAL A 360 -26.14 19.12 8.35
C VAL A 360 -25.20 17.95 8.18
N LEU A 361 -23.93 18.23 7.94
CA LEU A 361 -22.89 17.22 7.70
C LEU A 361 -21.87 17.22 8.85
N GLU A 362 -21.57 16.02 9.32
CA GLU A 362 -20.52 15.76 10.29
C GLU A 362 -19.61 14.68 9.72
N GLY A 363 -18.31 14.73 10.04
CA GLY A 363 -17.39 13.70 9.56
C GLY A 363 -16.03 13.80 10.22
N ASP A 364 -15.27 12.72 10.12
CA ASP A 364 -13.93 12.60 10.67
C ASP A 364 -13.03 11.72 9.81
N SER A 365 -11.73 11.91 9.96
CA SER A 365 -10.66 11.08 9.40
C SER A 365 -9.40 11.23 10.24
N PRO A 366 -8.54 10.20 10.37
CA PRO A 366 -7.21 10.34 10.96
C PRO A 366 -6.29 11.25 10.15
N SER A 367 -6.52 11.43 8.84
CA SER A 367 -5.78 12.34 7.98
C SER A 367 -6.22 13.79 8.18
N LYS A 368 -5.27 14.68 8.49
CA LYS A 368 -5.53 16.13 8.60
C LYS A 368 -5.96 16.74 7.27
N ILE A 369 -5.41 16.23 6.17
CA ILE A 369 -5.71 16.70 4.82
C ILE A 369 -7.12 16.29 4.42
N ILE A 370 -7.50 15.04 4.64
CA ILE A 370 -8.87 14.56 4.35
C ILE A 370 -9.88 15.33 5.20
N ARG A 371 -9.60 15.56 6.47
CA ARG A 371 -10.47 16.41 7.30
C ARG A 371 -10.61 17.83 6.75
N GLY A 372 -9.52 18.38 6.21
CA GLY A 372 -9.56 19.68 5.52
C GLY A 372 -10.47 19.67 4.31
N LEU A 373 -10.38 18.63 3.49
CA LEU A 373 -11.25 18.46 2.33
C LEU A 373 -12.72 18.26 2.73
N LEU A 374 -12.97 17.48 3.80
CA LEU A 374 -14.33 17.36 4.37
C LEU A 374 -14.85 18.72 4.86
N ALA A 375 -14.03 19.51 5.55
CA ALA A 375 -14.43 20.84 6.02
C ALA A 375 -14.81 21.76 4.85
N VAL A 376 -14.04 21.76 3.77
CA VAL A 376 -14.32 22.50 2.54
C VAL A 376 -15.64 22.07 1.90
N LEU A 377 -15.89 20.78 1.80
CA LEU A 377 -17.10 20.23 1.24
C LEU A 377 -18.30 20.51 2.13
N PHE A 378 -18.17 20.35 3.43
CA PHE A 378 -19.24 20.57 4.40
C PHE A 378 -19.62 22.05 4.50
N GLU A 379 -18.67 22.97 4.36
CA GLU A 379 -18.96 24.41 4.22
C GLU A 379 -19.88 24.67 3.01
N ALA A 380 -19.60 24.00 1.90
CA ALA A 380 -20.36 24.18 0.67
C ALA A 380 -21.78 23.61 0.74
N LEU A 381 -21.99 22.52 1.49
CA LEU A 381 -23.24 21.74 1.47
C LEU A 381 -24.11 21.93 2.73
N SER A 382 -23.54 22.14 3.90
CA SER A 382 -24.30 22.35 5.14
C SER A 382 -25.14 23.62 5.08
N GLY A 383 -26.36 23.56 5.60
CA GLY A 383 -27.32 24.67 5.56
C GLY A 383 -28.04 24.83 4.22
N LYS A 384 -27.83 23.92 3.28
CA LYS A 384 -28.61 23.82 2.03
C LYS A 384 -29.77 22.83 2.20
N THR A 385 -30.81 23.02 1.39
CA THR A 385 -31.87 22.01 1.28
C THR A 385 -31.41 20.78 0.52
N ALA A 386 -32.03 19.62 0.74
CA ALA A 386 -31.70 18.40 0.01
C ALA A 386 -31.76 18.62 -1.52
N LYS A 387 -32.73 19.36 -2.03
CA LYS A 387 -32.84 19.71 -3.47
C LYS A 387 -31.62 20.49 -3.97
N GLN A 388 -31.08 21.42 -3.17
CA GLN A 388 -29.89 22.20 -3.54
C GLN A 388 -28.64 21.34 -3.51
N VAL A 389 -28.53 20.38 -2.61
CA VAL A 389 -27.41 19.43 -2.54
C VAL A 389 -27.41 18.48 -3.74
N LEU A 390 -28.59 18.01 -4.17
CA LEU A 390 -28.74 17.11 -5.32
C LEU A 390 -28.28 17.70 -6.66
N VAL A 391 -28.29 19.03 -6.81
CA VAL A 391 -27.82 19.74 -8.02
C VAL A 391 -26.40 20.28 -7.88
N PHE A 392 -25.71 20.04 -6.76
CA PHE A 392 -24.37 20.52 -6.51
C PHE A 392 -23.35 19.77 -7.36
N ASN A 393 -22.54 20.51 -8.12
CA ASN A 393 -21.45 19.93 -8.92
C ASN A 393 -20.11 20.02 -8.16
N LEU A 394 -19.66 18.89 -7.65
CA LEU A 394 -18.40 18.78 -6.91
C LEU A 394 -17.18 19.15 -7.78
N VAL A 395 -17.16 18.73 -9.04
CA VAL A 395 -16.02 18.96 -9.95
C VAL A 395 -15.85 20.45 -10.19
N ASP A 396 -16.90 21.14 -10.58
CA ASP A 396 -16.88 22.59 -10.82
C ASP A 396 -16.49 23.36 -9.54
N TYR A 397 -16.96 22.91 -8.37
CA TYR A 397 -16.61 23.50 -7.10
C TYR A 397 -15.11 23.37 -6.79
N LEU A 398 -14.53 22.18 -6.95
CA LEU A 398 -13.11 21.93 -6.74
C LEU A 398 -12.23 22.69 -7.76
N GLU A 399 -12.69 22.86 -8.99
CA GLU A 399 -12.02 23.69 -10.00
C GLU A 399 -12.01 25.16 -9.61
N THR A 400 -13.12 25.71 -9.09
CA THR A 400 -13.18 27.09 -8.61
C THR A 400 -12.22 27.39 -7.45
N LEU A 401 -11.82 26.35 -6.71
CA LEU A 401 -10.84 26.43 -5.65
C LEU A 401 -9.41 26.12 -6.10
N ASN A 402 -9.19 25.85 -7.39
CA ASN A 402 -7.93 25.33 -7.94
C ASN A 402 -7.44 24.05 -7.27
N LEU A 403 -8.33 23.28 -6.64
CA LEU A 403 -7.98 22.03 -5.96
C LEU A 403 -7.93 20.84 -6.92
N GLY A 404 -8.72 20.83 -8.00
CA GLY A 404 -8.82 19.71 -8.94
C GLY A 404 -7.47 19.24 -9.52
N LYS A 405 -6.57 20.19 -9.84
CA LYS A 405 -5.22 19.90 -10.36
C LYS A 405 -4.23 19.39 -9.31
N HIS A 406 -4.61 19.46 -8.05
CA HIS A 406 -3.73 19.20 -6.91
C HIS A 406 -4.13 17.99 -6.09
N LEU A 407 -5.29 17.41 -6.36
CA LEU A 407 -5.74 16.17 -5.74
C LEU A 407 -5.21 14.98 -6.54
N SER A 408 -4.69 13.95 -5.85
CA SER A 408 -4.45 12.66 -6.49
C SER A 408 -5.78 12.06 -6.96
N GLN A 409 -5.72 11.20 -7.96
CA GLN A 409 -6.92 10.50 -8.47
C GLN A 409 -7.68 9.77 -7.34
N SER A 410 -6.94 9.16 -6.42
CA SER A 410 -7.53 8.47 -5.28
C SER A 410 -8.28 9.41 -4.32
N ARG A 411 -7.79 10.63 -4.09
CA ARG A 411 -8.49 11.63 -3.27
C ARG A 411 -9.69 12.23 -3.96
N GLY A 412 -9.58 12.44 -5.26
CA GLY A 412 -10.73 12.81 -6.09
C GLY A 412 -11.84 11.76 -5.97
N ASN A 413 -11.49 10.48 -6.12
CA ASN A 413 -12.41 9.35 -5.94
C ASN A 413 -12.98 9.29 -4.52
N GLY A 414 -12.18 9.54 -3.49
CA GLY A 414 -12.62 9.58 -2.10
C GLY A 414 -13.65 10.69 -1.84
N LEU A 415 -13.43 11.91 -2.36
CA LEU A 415 -14.40 13.00 -2.26
C LEU A 415 -15.68 12.71 -3.05
N SER A 416 -15.57 12.07 -4.21
CA SER A 416 -16.72 11.61 -4.98
C SER A 416 -17.56 10.60 -4.20
N ALA A 417 -16.92 9.63 -3.53
CA ALA A 417 -17.59 8.66 -2.68
C ALA A 417 -18.28 9.31 -1.47
N VAL A 418 -17.65 10.33 -0.86
CA VAL A 418 -18.31 11.16 0.17
C VAL A 418 -19.54 11.85 -0.39
N MET A 419 -19.44 12.46 -1.56
CA MET A 419 -20.57 13.16 -2.20
C MET A 419 -21.69 12.20 -2.58
N GLU A 420 -21.39 11.04 -3.13
CA GLU A 420 -22.37 10.00 -3.45
C GLU A 420 -23.18 9.60 -2.21
N LYS A 421 -22.50 9.38 -1.09
CA LYS A 421 -23.17 9.04 0.17
C LYS A 421 -24.06 10.17 0.69
N VAL A 422 -23.67 11.42 0.53
CA VAL A 422 -24.49 12.59 0.86
C VAL A 422 -25.72 12.68 -0.07
N ILE A 423 -25.54 12.44 -1.37
CA ILE A 423 -26.62 12.42 -2.36
C ILE A 423 -27.64 11.33 -2.04
N GLU A 424 -27.18 10.11 -1.78
CA GLU A 424 -28.04 8.97 -1.42
C GLU A 424 -28.91 9.30 -0.20
N TYR A 425 -28.32 9.88 0.84
CA TYR A 425 -29.06 10.32 2.01
C TYR A 425 -30.12 11.38 1.68
N CYS A 426 -29.78 12.38 0.85
CA CYS A 426 -30.70 13.42 0.42
C CYS A 426 -31.86 12.88 -0.41
N GLN A 427 -31.62 11.86 -1.25
CA GLN A 427 -32.66 11.18 -2.04
C GLN A 427 -33.65 10.44 -1.14
N LEU A 428 -33.14 9.69 -0.15
CA LEU A 428 -33.99 8.99 0.82
C LEU A 428 -34.88 9.95 1.62
N GLN A 429 -34.35 11.11 2.03
CA GLN A 429 -35.11 12.13 2.74
C GLN A 429 -36.15 12.85 1.87
N SER A 430 -35.94 12.93 0.56
CA SER A 430 -36.88 13.51 -0.37
C SER A 430 -38.07 12.55 -0.64
N ALA A 431 -37.76 11.25 -0.75
CA ALA A 431 -38.81 10.22 -0.95
C ALA A 431 -39.73 10.07 0.26
N ASN A 432 -39.17 10.17 1.50
CA ASN A 432 -39.97 10.08 2.74
C ASN A 432 -40.86 11.32 3.02
N LYS A 433 -40.74 12.41 2.26
CA LYS A 433 -41.60 13.60 2.38
C LYS A 433 -42.75 13.62 1.36
N GLU A 434 -42.71 12.74 0.36
CA GLU A 434 -43.76 12.60 -0.67
C GLU A 434 -44.68 11.40 -0.38
N SER A 435 -44.39 10.59 0.62
CA SER A 435 -45.25 9.55 1.17
C SER A 435 -45.94 10.03 2.46
#